data_f67522c37144aa4fea8f6531cd9e66ac
#
_entry.id   f67522c37144aa4fea8f6531cd9e66ac
#
_cell.length_a   1.000
_cell.length_b   1.000
_cell.length_c   1.000
_cell.angle_alpha   90.00
_cell.angle_beta   90.00
_cell.angle_gamma   90.00
#
_symmetry.space_group_name_H-M   'P 1'
#
loop_
_entity.id
_entity.type
_entity.pdbx_description
1 polymer ?
#
loop_
_entity_poly.entity_id
_entity_poly.type
_entity_poly.pdbx_seq_one_letter_code
_entity_poly.pdbx_strand_id
1 'polypeptide(L)'
;MHQNIREFPAFRVNGFIVLGLAVAVILGWGWWIFSNVHDLQALLGRALQVGDFLGDDATAEIVATAIATILVVVIPSISGFLSVEPNQAVVLTFLGSYVGTIREPGFWWINPFTRKQVVSLRVRNFNSKIIKVNDAEGSPIEIAAVVVWQVLDSSKSKFSVDDYQEFVAIQSETAIRALAIRYPYDTPDSERPSLRGIPEEIAQALQNELQARLEVAGVEIIEARLSHLAYAPEIAQVMLRRQQAKALIDARRQIVEGAVGMVNEALNKINESQMLELDDERKAAMINNLLVVLTSEQTAQPVVNTGSLYN
;
A
#
# COMPACT_ATOMS: atom_id res chain seq x y z
N MET A 1 28.13 -1.49 -8.25
CA MET A 1 28.14 -2.12 -6.91
C MET A 1 27.06 -1.44 -6.07
N HIS A 2 25.89 -2.06 -5.90
CA HIS A 2 24.88 -1.55 -4.96
C HIS A 2 25.42 -1.84 -3.55
N GLN A 3 25.79 -0.79 -2.83
CA GLN A 3 26.04 -0.92 -1.39
C GLN A 3 24.68 -1.24 -0.74
N ASN A 4 24.58 -2.45 -0.19
CA ASN A 4 23.39 -2.88 0.54
C ASN A 4 23.40 -2.16 1.89
N ILE A 5 22.87 -0.92 1.88
CA ILE A 5 22.79 -0.06 3.07
C ILE A 5 21.72 -0.67 3.97
N ARG A 6 22.14 -1.28 5.09
CA ARG A 6 21.21 -1.74 6.12
C ARG A 6 20.99 -0.64 7.14
N GLU A 7 19.75 -0.47 7.55
CA GLU A 7 19.41 0.46 8.60
C GLU A 7 20.01 0.03 9.94
N PHE A 8 20.67 0.97 10.63
CA PHE A 8 21.19 0.78 11.99
C PHE A 8 20.88 2.01 12.85
N PRO A 9 20.74 1.83 14.17
CA PRO A 9 20.42 2.93 15.07
C PRO A 9 21.57 3.94 15.12
N ALA A 10 21.25 5.22 15.03
CA ALA A 10 22.24 6.28 15.18
C ALA A 10 22.60 6.52 16.65
N PHE A 11 23.83 7.02 16.87
CA PHE A 11 24.21 7.51 18.19
C PHE A 11 23.34 8.72 18.56
N ARG A 12 22.75 8.68 19.75
CA ARG A 12 21.87 9.72 20.28
C ARG A 12 22.01 9.84 21.79
N VAL A 13 21.82 11.03 22.31
CA VAL A 13 21.77 11.32 23.73
C VAL A 13 20.40 11.95 24.04
N ASN A 14 19.89 11.74 25.24
CA ASN A 14 18.64 12.38 25.64
C ASN A 14 18.83 13.92 25.61
N GLY A 15 17.99 14.60 24.82
CA GLY A 15 18.08 16.05 24.61
C GLY A 15 17.90 16.86 25.88
N PHE A 16 17.09 16.38 26.85
CA PHE A 16 16.88 17.07 28.14
C PHE A 16 18.14 17.05 29.00
N ILE A 17 18.96 15.98 28.94
CA ILE A 17 20.21 15.89 29.67
C ILE A 17 21.20 16.93 29.13
N VAL A 18 21.33 16.98 27.80
CA VAL A 18 22.24 17.92 27.14
C VAL A 18 21.77 19.36 27.35
N LEU A 19 20.47 19.61 27.29
CA LEU A 19 19.89 20.93 27.60
C LEU A 19 20.18 21.35 29.06
N GLY A 20 20.00 20.44 30.01
CA GLY A 20 20.30 20.68 31.43
C GLY A 20 21.79 21.00 31.64
N LEU A 21 22.69 20.26 31.00
CA LEU A 21 24.13 20.54 31.03
C LEU A 21 24.47 21.90 30.40
N ALA A 22 23.87 22.22 29.26
CA ALA A 22 24.10 23.52 28.62
C ALA A 22 23.63 24.67 29.49
N VAL A 23 22.45 24.55 30.12
CA VAL A 23 21.94 25.55 31.10
C VAL A 23 22.86 25.65 32.31
N ALA A 24 23.34 24.52 32.84
CA ALA A 24 24.26 24.54 34.00
C ALA A 24 25.60 25.23 33.66
N VAL A 25 26.12 25.03 32.45
CA VAL A 25 27.33 25.71 31.97
C VAL A 25 27.07 27.21 31.82
N ILE A 26 25.94 27.63 31.28
CA ILE A 26 25.58 29.05 31.12
C ILE A 26 25.42 29.71 32.50
N LEU A 27 24.74 29.06 33.46
CA LEU A 27 24.55 29.55 34.80
C LEU A 27 25.89 29.62 35.56
N GLY A 28 26.74 28.59 35.45
CA GLY A 28 28.08 28.57 36.03
C GLY A 28 28.97 29.73 35.49
N TRP A 29 28.87 29.99 34.21
CA TRP A 29 29.56 31.08 33.55
C TRP A 29 29.00 32.44 33.98
N GLY A 30 27.70 32.60 34.07
CA GLY A 30 27.04 33.79 34.61
C GLY A 30 27.41 34.04 36.06
N TRP A 31 27.49 33.00 36.90
CA TRP A 31 27.98 33.12 38.26
C TRP A 31 29.45 33.53 38.33
N TRP A 32 30.29 32.96 37.50
CA TRP A 32 31.71 33.33 37.42
C TRP A 32 31.90 34.81 37.01
N ILE A 33 31.15 35.28 35.99
CA ILE A 33 31.13 36.69 35.61
C ILE A 33 30.64 37.56 36.79
N PHE A 34 29.53 37.18 37.47
CA PHE A 34 28.96 37.93 38.56
C PHE A 34 29.92 38.02 39.77
N SER A 35 30.65 36.97 40.10
CA SER A 35 31.63 36.94 41.20
C SER A 35 32.84 37.83 40.90
N ASN A 36 33.16 38.07 39.63
CA ASN A 36 34.25 38.93 39.18
C ASN A 36 33.76 40.32 38.71
N VAL A 37 32.47 40.67 38.96
CA VAL A 37 31.89 41.98 38.57
C VAL A 37 32.62 43.17 39.13
N HIS A 38 33.15 43.08 40.36
CA HIS A 38 33.93 44.18 40.97
C HIS A 38 35.17 44.48 40.15
N ASP A 39 35.87 43.47 39.68
CA ASP A 39 37.03 43.62 38.82
C ASP A 39 36.63 44.13 37.43
N LEU A 40 35.51 43.68 36.90
CA LEU A 40 34.91 44.10 35.62
C LEU A 40 34.46 45.56 35.67
N GLN A 41 33.84 46.03 36.78
CA GLN A 41 33.46 47.44 36.95
C GLN A 41 34.66 48.34 37.07
N ALA A 42 35.74 47.92 37.72
CA ALA A 42 36.99 48.61 37.74
C ALA A 42 37.63 48.73 36.36
N LEU A 43 37.56 47.66 35.54
CA LEU A 43 38.03 47.59 34.18
C LEU A 43 37.18 48.43 33.20
N LEU A 44 35.84 48.36 33.31
CA LEU A 44 34.89 49.16 32.55
C LEU A 44 35.02 50.67 32.86
N GLY A 45 35.22 51.02 34.13
CA GLY A 45 35.44 52.38 34.58
C GLY A 45 36.74 52.99 34.00
N ARG A 46 37.78 52.18 33.86
CA ARG A 46 39.03 52.59 33.17
C ARG A 46 38.86 52.69 31.67
N ALA A 47 38.13 51.74 31.02
CA ALA A 47 37.86 51.72 29.59
C ALA A 47 36.99 52.90 29.10
N LEU A 48 36.06 53.39 29.95
CA LEU A 48 35.23 54.54 29.65
C LEU A 48 35.95 55.91 29.83
N GLN A 49 37.07 55.97 30.58
CA GLN A 49 37.83 57.17 30.82
C GLN A 49 38.96 57.45 29.81
N VAL A 50 39.40 56.45 29.11
CA VAL A 50 40.49 56.60 28.11
C VAL A 50 40.13 55.77 26.90
N GLY A 51 40.14 56.37 25.71
CA GLY A 51 39.79 55.76 24.42
C GLY A 51 40.66 54.57 23.95
N ASP A 52 41.17 53.74 24.87
CA ASP A 52 42.02 52.59 24.63
C ASP A 52 41.22 51.29 24.96
N PHE A 53 40.26 51.03 24.09
CA PHE A 53 39.42 49.81 24.22
C PHE A 53 40.15 48.48 23.89
N LEU A 54 41.42 48.53 23.50
CA LEU A 54 42.22 47.39 23.04
C LEU A 54 43.52 47.16 23.85
N GLY A 55 43.71 47.92 24.94
CA GLY A 55 44.98 47.92 25.66
C GLY A 55 45.04 47.15 26.96
N ASP A 56 43.93 46.62 27.48
CA ASP A 56 43.94 45.89 28.76
C ASP A 56 43.80 44.39 28.47
N ASP A 57 44.89 43.64 28.63
CA ASP A 57 44.98 42.16 28.35
C ASP A 57 43.86 41.38 29.04
N ALA A 58 43.41 41.81 30.23
CA ALA A 58 42.34 41.15 30.99
C ALA A 58 40.94 41.30 30.36
N THR A 59 40.61 42.44 29.72
CA THR A 59 39.33 42.62 29.04
C THR A 59 39.32 41.83 27.71
N ALA A 60 40.44 41.79 27.01
CA ALA A 60 40.58 40.98 25.82
C ALA A 60 40.45 39.48 26.10
N GLU A 61 41.03 38.98 27.19
CA GLU A 61 40.86 37.57 27.64
C GLU A 61 39.42 37.21 27.98
N ILE A 62 38.68 38.04 28.72
CA ILE A 62 37.27 37.79 29.05
C ILE A 62 36.42 37.80 27.82
N VAL A 63 36.56 38.72 26.93
CA VAL A 63 35.81 38.75 25.64
C VAL A 63 36.17 37.58 24.75
N ALA A 64 37.44 37.22 24.67
CA ALA A 64 37.89 36.06 23.86
C ALA A 64 37.34 34.74 24.42
N THR A 65 37.38 34.56 25.72
CA THR A 65 36.81 33.35 26.40
C THR A 65 35.30 33.28 26.26
N ALA A 66 34.59 34.41 26.34
CA ALA A 66 33.14 34.46 26.09
C ALA A 66 32.78 34.06 24.67
N ILE A 67 33.46 34.63 23.68
CA ILE A 67 33.26 34.31 22.26
C ILE A 67 33.60 32.84 22.01
N ALA A 68 34.72 32.34 22.52
CA ALA A 68 35.11 30.95 22.40
C ALA A 68 34.08 30.00 22.98
N THR A 69 33.53 30.30 24.16
CA THR A 69 32.48 29.50 24.80
C THR A 69 31.19 29.49 23.99
N ILE A 70 30.75 30.61 23.45
CA ILE A 70 29.58 30.71 22.59
C ILE A 70 29.79 29.91 21.29
N LEU A 71 30.93 30.05 20.64
CA LEU A 71 31.25 29.38 19.39
C LEU A 71 31.38 27.84 19.57
N VAL A 72 32.05 27.39 20.63
CA VAL A 72 32.41 25.97 20.79
C VAL A 72 31.34 25.21 21.52
N VAL A 73 30.60 25.79 22.47
CA VAL A 73 29.62 25.10 23.31
C VAL A 73 28.18 25.41 22.92
N VAL A 74 27.82 26.70 22.81
CA VAL A 74 26.41 27.09 22.65
C VAL A 74 25.89 26.80 21.24
N ILE A 75 26.64 27.23 20.20
CA ILE A 75 26.16 27.02 18.83
C ILE A 75 26.03 25.54 18.45
N PRO A 76 27.02 24.67 18.70
CA PRO A 76 26.87 23.25 18.43
C PRO A 76 25.78 22.58 19.28
N SER A 77 25.64 22.99 20.56
CA SER A 77 24.61 22.44 21.41
C SER A 77 23.22 22.69 20.86
N ILE A 78 22.94 23.91 20.39
CA ILE A 78 21.63 24.27 19.82
C ILE A 78 21.36 23.53 18.50
N SER A 79 22.33 23.41 17.61
CA SER A 79 22.16 22.78 16.30
C SER A 79 22.03 21.26 16.38
N GLY A 80 22.45 20.63 17.49
CA GLY A 80 22.37 19.20 17.74
C GLY A 80 20.99 18.70 18.15
N PHE A 81 20.07 19.57 18.57
CA PHE A 81 18.74 19.13 19.01
C PHE A 81 17.87 18.67 17.86
N LEU A 82 17.12 17.60 18.13
CA LEU A 82 16.20 16.97 17.21
C LEU A 82 14.96 16.47 17.96
N SER A 83 13.79 16.90 17.47
CA SER A 83 12.51 16.31 17.89
C SER A 83 12.04 15.32 16.85
N VAL A 84 11.77 14.08 17.25
CA VAL A 84 11.24 13.00 16.40
C VAL A 84 9.81 12.74 16.80
N GLU A 85 8.89 12.90 15.82
CA GLU A 85 7.48 12.62 16.03
C GLU A 85 7.19 11.11 15.94
N PRO A 86 6.06 10.64 16.52
CA PRO A 86 5.60 9.26 16.31
C PRO A 86 5.39 8.95 14.82
N ASN A 87 5.78 7.74 14.41
CA ASN A 87 5.74 7.29 13.00
C ASN A 87 6.56 8.15 12.04
N GLN A 88 7.71 8.66 12.51
CA GLN A 88 8.73 9.29 11.71
C GLN A 88 10.09 8.65 11.99
N ALA A 89 10.92 8.60 10.98
CA ALA A 89 12.32 8.25 11.10
C ALA A 89 13.19 9.42 10.60
N VAL A 90 14.31 9.64 11.27
CA VAL A 90 15.28 10.64 10.83
C VAL A 90 16.58 9.94 10.43
N VAL A 91 16.87 10.01 9.15
CA VAL A 91 18.08 9.46 8.54
C VAL A 91 19.20 10.50 8.66
N LEU A 92 20.33 10.09 9.21
CA LEU A 92 21.47 10.96 9.48
C LEU A 92 22.62 10.65 8.52
N THR A 93 23.14 11.71 7.91
CA THR A 93 24.35 11.65 7.07
C THR A 93 25.41 12.62 7.56
N PHE A 94 26.66 12.19 7.57
CA PHE A 94 27.81 12.99 7.93
C PHE A 94 28.85 12.93 6.83
N LEU A 95 29.21 14.07 6.25
CA LEU A 95 30.18 14.19 5.16
C LEU A 95 29.94 13.18 4.00
N GLY A 96 28.66 12.97 3.65
CA GLY A 96 28.29 12.02 2.60
C GLY A 96 28.15 10.56 3.03
N SER A 97 28.54 10.20 4.27
CA SER A 97 28.39 8.85 4.80
C SER A 97 27.11 8.72 5.61
N TYR A 98 26.42 7.58 5.50
CA TYR A 98 25.29 7.23 6.35
C TYR A 98 25.77 6.89 7.77
N VAL A 99 25.24 7.57 8.78
CA VAL A 99 25.64 7.43 10.20
C VAL A 99 24.62 6.67 11.02
N GLY A 100 23.40 6.51 10.52
CA GLY A 100 22.32 5.77 11.17
C GLY A 100 20.99 6.50 11.14
N THR A 101 19.95 5.83 11.68
CA THR A 101 18.57 6.33 11.68
C THR A 101 18.03 6.36 13.11
N ILE A 102 17.22 7.37 13.43
CA ILE A 102 16.50 7.49 14.68
C ILE A 102 15.01 7.29 14.40
N ARG A 103 14.40 6.27 15.02
CA ARG A 103 12.97 5.94 14.88
C ARG A 103 12.17 6.20 16.16
N GLU A 104 12.86 6.21 17.30
CA GLU A 104 12.17 6.40 18.57
C GLU A 104 11.70 7.84 18.69
N PRO A 105 10.41 8.06 18.95
CA PRO A 105 9.88 9.40 19.18
C PRO A 105 10.47 9.99 20.44
N GLY A 106 10.68 11.30 20.43
CA GLY A 106 11.22 12.00 21.58
C GLY A 106 12.13 13.16 21.23
N PHE A 107 12.75 13.73 22.25
CA PHE A 107 13.68 14.84 22.14
C PHE A 107 15.10 14.32 22.34
N TRP A 108 15.90 14.40 21.27
CA TRP A 108 17.23 13.83 21.18
C TRP A 108 18.26 14.88 20.85
N TRP A 109 19.47 14.67 21.31
CA TRP A 109 20.64 15.41 20.86
C TRP A 109 21.58 14.48 20.09
N ILE A 110 22.01 14.96 18.93
CA ILE A 110 22.84 14.23 17.97
C ILE A 110 24.02 15.10 17.54
N ASN A 111 24.95 14.52 16.80
CA ASN A 111 26.08 15.28 16.26
C ASN A 111 25.56 16.46 15.42
N PRO A 112 25.89 17.71 15.78
CA PRO A 112 25.40 18.93 15.12
C PRO A 112 25.79 19.05 13.65
N PHE A 113 26.86 18.39 13.22
CA PHE A 113 27.36 18.44 11.86
C PHE A 113 26.68 17.43 10.91
N THR A 114 25.72 16.66 11.39
CA THR A 114 24.97 15.72 10.57
C THR A 114 23.84 16.40 9.82
N ARG A 115 23.64 16.00 8.55
CA ARG A 115 22.45 16.36 7.77
C ARG A 115 21.30 15.45 8.16
N LYS A 116 20.16 16.05 8.50
CA LYS A 116 18.95 15.38 8.98
C LYS A 116 17.96 15.26 7.82
N GLN A 117 17.48 14.06 7.53
CA GLN A 117 16.44 13.81 6.52
C GLN A 117 15.29 13.04 7.14
N VAL A 118 14.11 13.65 7.14
CA VAL A 118 12.91 13.05 7.74
C VAL A 118 12.23 12.13 6.73
N VAL A 119 11.84 10.95 7.18
CA VAL A 119 11.06 9.96 6.43
C VAL A 119 9.82 9.63 7.24
N SER A 120 8.65 9.73 6.61
CA SER A 120 7.40 9.32 7.25
C SER A 120 7.23 7.80 7.16
N LEU A 121 6.97 7.17 8.31
CA LEU A 121 6.67 5.73 8.42
C LEU A 121 5.16 5.46 8.44
N ARG A 122 4.33 6.49 8.26
CA ARG A 122 2.87 6.37 8.25
C ARG A 122 2.41 5.58 7.04
N VAL A 123 1.35 4.82 7.23
CA VAL A 123 0.66 4.12 6.13
C VAL A 123 0.13 5.13 5.12
N ARG A 124 0.31 4.83 3.85
CA ARG A 124 -0.11 5.66 2.72
C ARG A 124 -0.90 4.85 1.72
N ASN A 125 -1.83 5.51 1.04
CA ASN A 125 -2.58 4.94 -0.06
C ASN A 125 -2.09 5.54 -1.38
N PHE A 126 -1.88 4.69 -2.36
CA PHE A 126 -1.67 5.06 -3.75
C PHE A 126 -2.84 4.56 -4.57
N ASN A 127 -3.51 5.46 -5.28
CA ASN A 127 -4.56 5.14 -6.23
C ASN A 127 -3.98 5.28 -7.64
N SER A 128 -3.89 4.18 -8.39
CA SER A 128 -3.44 4.24 -9.76
C SER A 128 -4.46 4.97 -10.64
N LYS A 129 -3.99 5.57 -11.72
CA LYS A 129 -4.87 6.00 -12.79
C LYS A 129 -5.47 4.78 -13.47
N ILE A 130 -6.63 4.96 -14.12
CA ILE A 130 -7.19 3.94 -15.00
C ILE A 130 -6.27 3.80 -16.21
N ILE A 131 -5.74 2.61 -16.41
CA ILE A 131 -4.87 2.30 -17.54
C ILE A 131 -5.59 1.31 -18.49
N LYS A 132 -5.44 1.53 -19.78
CA LYS A 132 -5.93 0.62 -20.81
C LYS A 132 -4.82 -0.38 -21.16
N VAL A 133 -5.14 -1.67 -21.03
CA VAL A 133 -4.22 -2.78 -21.30
C VAL A 133 -4.97 -3.94 -21.92
N ASN A 134 -4.27 -4.88 -22.56
CA ASN A 134 -4.87 -6.13 -23.02
C ASN A 134 -4.72 -7.18 -21.92
N ASP A 135 -5.78 -7.97 -21.73
CA ASP A 135 -5.76 -9.14 -20.86
C ASP A 135 -5.02 -10.33 -21.50
N ALA A 136 -5.00 -11.47 -20.79
CA ALA A 136 -4.35 -12.70 -21.30
C ALA A 136 -4.99 -13.26 -22.59
N GLU A 137 -6.25 -12.91 -22.90
CA GLU A 137 -6.95 -13.28 -24.12
C GLU A 137 -6.78 -12.24 -25.24
N GLY A 138 -6.07 -11.15 -24.99
CA GLY A 138 -5.88 -10.04 -25.92
C GLY A 138 -7.05 -9.05 -25.96
N SER A 139 -8.01 -9.14 -25.03
CA SER A 139 -9.13 -8.22 -24.94
C SER A 139 -8.69 -6.92 -24.26
N PRO A 140 -8.99 -5.74 -24.84
CA PRO A 140 -8.66 -4.46 -24.19
C PRO A 140 -9.57 -4.23 -22.97
N ILE A 141 -8.94 -4.02 -21.83
CA ILE A 141 -9.59 -3.73 -20.54
C ILE A 141 -9.08 -2.42 -19.96
N GLU A 142 -9.90 -1.80 -19.13
CA GLU A 142 -9.56 -0.68 -18.27
C GLU A 142 -9.42 -1.18 -16.85
N ILE A 143 -8.24 -0.95 -16.26
CA ILE A 143 -7.88 -1.47 -14.93
C ILE A 143 -7.23 -0.38 -14.08
N ALA A 144 -7.56 -0.36 -12.80
CA ALA A 144 -6.90 0.45 -11.78
C ALA A 144 -6.81 -0.32 -10.47
N ALA A 145 -5.86 0.07 -9.61
CA ALA A 145 -5.69 -0.54 -8.30
C ALA A 145 -5.42 0.50 -7.21
N VAL A 146 -5.76 0.14 -5.99
CA VAL A 146 -5.37 0.82 -4.76
C VAL A 146 -4.29 0.00 -4.08
N VAL A 147 -3.20 0.65 -3.73
CA VAL A 147 -2.06 0.04 -3.03
C VAL A 147 -1.87 0.75 -1.70
N VAL A 148 -1.93 0.01 -0.62
CA VAL A 148 -1.67 0.47 0.75
C VAL A 148 -0.26 0.05 1.13
N TRP A 149 0.57 1.02 1.51
CA TRP A 149 1.98 0.78 1.73
C TRP A 149 2.56 1.66 2.83
N GLN A 150 3.71 1.27 3.37
CA GLN A 150 4.49 2.03 4.34
C GLN A 150 5.99 1.85 4.11
N VAL A 151 6.80 2.77 4.66
CA VAL A 151 8.26 2.63 4.63
C VAL A 151 8.69 1.72 5.78
N LEU A 152 9.31 0.59 5.44
CA LEU A 152 9.90 -0.34 6.42
C LEU A 152 11.37 -0.02 6.69
N ASP A 153 12.15 0.32 5.66
CA ASP A 153 13.56 0.69 5.75
C ASP A 153 13.77 2.10 5.22
N SER A 154 13.94 3.06 6.15
CA SER A 154 14.09 4.46 5.82
C SER A 154 15.44 4.80 5.17
N SER A 155 16.47 3.97 5.38
CA SER A 155 17.75 4.15 4.71
C SER A 155 17.66 3.78 3.23
N LYS A 156 17.02 2.65 2.90
CA LYS A 156 16.78 2.26 1.52
C LYS A 156 15.90 3.27 0.78
N SER A 157 14.84 3.76 1.42
CA SER A 157 13.94 4.75 0.80
C SER A 157 14.60 6.08 0.45
N LYS A 158 15.73 6.41 1.11
CA LYS A 158 16.47 7.65 0.87
C LYS A 158 17.71 7.49 -0.01
N PHE A 159 18.32 6.32 -0.05
CA PHE A 159 19.60 6.15 -0.74
C PHE A 159 19.54 5.18 -1.92
N SER A 160 18.53 4.31 -2.00
CA SER A 160 18.41 3.36 -3.10
C SER A 160 17.59 3.90 -4.27
N VAL A 161 16.73 4.88 -4.03
CA VAL A 161 15.87 5.53 -5.05
C VAL A 161 15.85 7.04 -4.82
N ASP A 162 15.67 7.81 -5.87
CA ASP A 162 15.64 9.28 -5.78
C ASP A 162 14.38 9.78 -5.06
N ASP A 163 13.20 9.36 -5.55
CA ASP A 163 11.92 9.59 -4.91
C ASP A 163 11.15 8.27 -4.78
N TYR A 164 11.08 7.78 -3.53
CA TYR A 164 10.39 6.52 -3.24
C TYR A 164 8.88 6.58 -3.50
N GLN A 165 8.24 7.76 -3.45
CA GLN A 165 6.81 7.91 -3.71
C GLN A 165 6.53 7.79 -5.22
N GLU A 166 7.32 8.47 -6.04
CA GLU A 166 7.24 8.35 -7.50
C GLU A 166 7.61 6.93 -7.94
N PHE A 167 8.62 6.34 -7.31
CA PHE A 167 9.03 4.96 -7.58
C PHE A 167 7.88 3.96 -7.29
N VAL A 168 7.17 4.10 -6.15
CA VAL A 168 5.97 3.30 -5.84
C VAL A 168 4.91 3.47 -6.91
N ALA A 169 4.64 4.69 -7.36
CA ALA A 169 3.63 4.97 -8.38
C ALA A 169 3.96 4.26 -9.71
N ILE A 170 5.18 4.42 -10.21
CA ILE A 170 5.63 3.83 -11.48
C ILE A 170 5.64 2.29 -11.42
N GLN A 171 6.17 1.73 -10.32
CA GLN A 171 6.21 0.27 -10.16
C GLN A 171 4.81 -0.33 -9.97
N SER A 172 3.89 0.40 -9.32
CA SER A 172 2.51 -0.03 -9.19
C SER A 172 1.80 -0.11 -10.54
N GLU A 173 1.92 0.90 -11.38
CA GLU A 173 1.34 0.86 -12.73
C GLU A 173 1.94 -0.27 -13.58
N THR A 174 3.24 -0.51 -13.45
CA THR A 174 3.94 -1.59 -14.16
C THR A 174 3.47 -2.97 -13.68
N ALA A 175 3.29 -3.16 -12.38
CA ALA A 175 2.79 -4.42 -11.81
C ALA A 175 1.33 -4.69 -12.20
N ILE A 176 0.47 -3.68 -12.20
CA ILE A 176 -0.92 -3.78 -12.67
C ILE A 176 -0.96 -4.23 -14.13
N ARG A 177 -0.12 -3.65 -14.99
CA ARG A 177 -0.01 -4.04 -16.41
C ARG A 177 0.47 -5.49 -16.55
N ALA A 178 1.48 -5.90 -15.79
CA ALA A 178 1.99 -7.26 -15.80
C ALA A 178 0.95 -8.28 -15.33
N LEU A 179 0.17 -7.93 -14.31
CA LEU A 179 -0.94 -8.73 -13.81
C LEU A 179 -2.03 -8.91 -14.89
N ALA A 180 -2.44 -7.83 -15.54
CA ALA A 180 -3.46 -7.85 -16.58
C ALA A 180 -3.09 -8.78 -17.75
N ILE A 181 -1.84 -8.74 -18.19
CA ILE A 181 -1.35 -9.63 -19.28
C ILE A 181 -1.34 -11.10 -18.85
N ARG A 182 -1.17 -11.40 -17.57
CA ARG A 182 -1.09 -12.76 -17.04
C ARG A 182 -2.44 -13.43 -16.85
N TYR A 183 -3.47 -12.66 -16.50
CA TYR A 183 -4.79 -13.16 -16.16
C TYR A 183 -5.85 -12.67 -17.15
N PRO A 184 -6.78 -13.55 -17.61
CA PRO A 184 -7.91 -13.11 -18.39
C PRO A 184 -8.90 -12.32 -17.56
N TYR A 185 -9.69 -11.44 -18.19
CA TYR A 185 -10.73 -10.66 -17.51
C TYR A 185 -11.76 -11.57 -16.84
N ASP A 186 -12.26 -12.56 -17.57
CA ASP A 186 -13.26 -13.54 -17.11
C ASP A 186 -13.00 -14.90 -17.76
N THR A 187 -13.20 -15.98 -17.04
CA THR A 187 -13.03 -17.35 -17.55
C THR A 187 -14.35 -18.10 -17.52
N PRO A 188 -14.61 -18.93 -18.56
CA PRO A 188 -15.74 -19.84 -18.53
C PRO A 188 -15.64 -20.92 -17.45
N ASP A 189 -14.41 -21.35 -17.17
CA ASP A 189 -14.12 -22.40 -16.21
C ASP A 189 -13.77 -21.80 -14.85
N SER A 190 -14.48 -22.23 -13.82
CA SER A 190 -14.22 -21.86 -12.42
C SER A 190 -12.85 -22.33 -11.91
N GLU A 191 -12.13 -23.17 -12.67
CA GLU A 191 -10.84 -23.74 -12.27
C GLU A 191 -9.64 -22.83 -12.61
N ARG A 192 -9.81 -21.83 -13.47
CA ARG A 192 -8.72 -20.92 -13.82
C ARG A 192 -8.94 -19.56 -13.18
N PRO A 193 -7.92 -19.01 -12.46
CA PRO A 193 -8.04 -17.69 -11.89
C PRO A 193 -8.20 -16.63 -12.98
N SER A 194 -9.17 -15.74 -12.79
CA SER A 194 -9.42 -14.58 -13.65
C SER A 194 -9.49 -13.31 -12.84
N LEU A 195 -9.28 -12.17 -13.47
CA LEU A 195 -9.27 -10.87 -12.77
C LEU A 195 -10.58 -10.59 -12.04
N ARG A 196 -11.71 -11.10 -12.56
CA ARG A 196 -13.04 -10.94 -12.00
C ARG A 196 -13.46 -12.08 -11.06
N GLY A 197 -12.99 -13.30 -11.33
CA GLY A 197 -13.54 -14.50 -10.70
C GLY A 197 -13.11 -14.70 -9.25
N ILE A 198 -11.83 -14.47 -8.93
CA ILE A 198 -11.27 -14.72 -7.59
C ILE A 198 -10.47 -13.48 -7.14
N PRO A 199 -11.15 -12.45 -6.63
CA PRO A 199 -10.52 -11.17 -6.27
C PRO A 199 -9.39 -11.30 -5.24
N GLU A 200 -9.49 -12.23 -4.30
CA GLU A 200 -8.50 -12.43 -3.23
C GLU A 200 -7.19 -13.00 -3.78
N GLU A 201 -7.24 -13.96 -4.70
CA GLU A 201 -6.03 -14.50 -5.33
C GLU A 201 -5.32 -13.45 -6.17
N ILE A 202 -6.09 -12.64 -6.90
CA ILE A 202 -5.58 -11.54 -7.70
C ILE A 202 -4.94 -10.46 -6.81
N ALA A 203 -5.57 -10.13 -5.69
CA ALA A 203 -5.02 -9.20 -4.71
C ALA A 203 -3.68 -9.70 -4.14
N GLN A 204 -3.60 -10.98 -3.77
CA GLN A 204 -2.38 -11.59 -3.27
C GLN A 204 -1.28 -11.65 -4.35
N ALA A 205 -1.64 -11.98 -5.60
CA ALA A 205 -0.69 -12.00 -6.71
C ALA A 205 -0.13 -10.59 -6.98
N LEU A 206 -0.98 -9.56 -6.95
CA LEU A 206 -0.58 -8.16 -7.11
C LEU A 206 0.31 -7.72 -5.95
N GLN A 207 -0.04 -8.04 -4.71
CA GLN A 207 0.75 -7.71 -3.53
C GLN A 207 2.15 -8.33 -3.61
N ASN A 208 2.25 -9.60 -3.96
CA ASN A 208 3.55 -10.30 -4.09
C ASN A 208 4.41 -9.70 -5.20
N GLU A 209 3.83 -9.39 -6.36
CA GLU A 209 4.52 -8.77 -7.49
C GLU A 209 5.04 -7.37 -7.11
N LEU A 210 4.21 -6.58 -6.40
CA LEU A 210 4.59 -5.26 -5.91
C LEU A 210 5.68 -5.34 -4.84
N GLN A 211 5.57 -6.25 -3.88
CA GLN A 211 6.53 -6.40 -2.81
C GLN A 211 7.92 -6.74 -3.35
N ALA A 212 8.01 -7.66 -4.34
CA ALA A 212 9.26 -8.03 -4.97
C ALA A 212 9.94 -6.83 -5.68
N ARG A 213 9.16 -5.93 -6.29
CA ARG A 213 9.68 -4.75 -6.98
C ARG A 213 10.07 -3.61 -6.03
N LEU A 214 9.32 -3.45 -4.94
CA LEU A 214 9.44 -2.31 -4.03
C LEU A 214 10.37 -2.56 -2.83
N GLU A 215 10.85 -3.80 -2.66
CA GLU A 215 11.82 -4.15 -1.62
C GLU A 215 13.12 -3.34 -1.74
N VAL A 216 13.53 -3.00 -2.95
CA VAL A 216 14.73 -2.18 -3.22
C VAL A 216 14.58 -0.77 -2.61
N ALA A 217 13.38 -0.22 -2.61
CA ALA A 217 13.06 1.08 -2.03
C ALA A 217 12.78 1.01 -0.51
N GLY A 218 12.88 -0.16 0.12
CA GLY A 218 12.59 -0.33 1.54
C GLY A 218 11.13 -0.11 1.91
N VAL A 219 10.21 -0.37 0.97
CA VAL A 219 8.76 -0.21 1.12
C VAL A 219 8.11 -1.57 1.35
N GLU A 220 7.15 -1.61 2.26
CA GLU A 220 6.30 -2.77 2.54
C GLU A 220 4.89 -2.51 2.00
N ILE A 221 4.36 -3.49 1.28
CA ILE A 221 2.99 -3.46 0.78
C ILE A 221 2.09 -4.19 1.77
N ILE A 222 1.18 -3.43 2.38
CA ILE A 222 0.21 -3.96 3.34
C ILE A 222 -0.92 -4.66 2.60
N GLU A 223 -1.44 -4.00 1.55
CA GLU A 223 -2.56 -4.47 0.78
C GLU A 223 -2.50 -3.90 -0.65
N ALA A 224 -2.92 -4.69 -1.64
CA ALA A 224 -3.07 -4.25 -3.01
C ALA A 224 -4.33 -4.87 -3.61
N ARG A 225 -5.28 -4.04 -4.06
CA ARG A 225 -6.55 -4.51 -4.64
C ARG A 225 -6.90 -3.75 -5.91
N LEU A 226 -7.59 -4.41 -6.83
CA LEU A 226 -8.16 -3.75 -7.99
C LEU A 226 -9.32 -2.85 -7.54
N SER A 227 -9.28 -1.59 -7.95
CA SER A 227 -10.32 -0.59 -7.67
C SER A 227 -11.25 -0.36 -8.85
N HIS A 228 -10.76 -0.63 -10.07
CA HIS A 228 -11.52 -0.54 -11.30
C HIS A 228 -11.13 -1.68 -12.23
N LEU A 229 -12.14 -2.34 -12.80
CA LEU A 229 -11.97 -3.40 -13.79
C LEU A 229 -13.17 -3.41 -14.72
N ALA A 230 -12.97 -3.07 -15.98
CA ALA A 230 -14.01 -3.04 -17.00
C ALA A 230 -13.42 -3.37 -18.37
N TYR A 231 -14.26 -3.85 -19.29
CA TYR A 231 -13.87 -3.87 -20.70
C TYR A 231 -13.73 -2.44 -21.25
N ALA A 232 -12.76 -2.24 -22.11
CA ALA A 232 -12.64 -0.95 -22.79
C ALA A 232 -13.91 -0.62 -23.57
N PRO A 233 -14.31 0.67 -23.65
CA PRO A 233 -15.59 1.08 -24.27
C PRO A 233 -15.81 0.54 -25.69
N GLU A 234 -14.72 0.35 -26.44
CA GLU A 234 -14.77 -0.12 -27.82
C GLU A 234 -15.34 -1.53 -27.97
N ILE A 235 -15.11 -2.39 -26.96
CA ILE A 235 -15.56 -3.79 -27.02
C ILE A 235 -16.65 -4.10 -25.99
N ALA A 236 -16.96 -3.18 -25.09
CA ALA A 236 -17.89 -3.42 -23.99
C ALA A 236 -19.25 -3.94 -24.47
N GLN A 237 -19.82 -3.36 -25.53
CA GLN A 237 -21.09 -3.84 -26.10
C GLN A 237 -21.00 -5.26 -26.68
N VAL A 238 -19.91 -5.58 -27.37
CA VAL A 238 -19.71 -6.90 -27.97
C VAL A 238 -19.57 -7.95 -26.87
N MET A 239 -18.79 -7.64 -25.83
CA MET A 239 -18.59 -8.52 -24.67
C MET A 239 -19.86 -8.72 -23.86
N LEU A 240 -20.67 -7.67 -23.69
CA LEU A 240 -21.99 -7.80 -23.06
C LEU A 240 -22.90 -8.78 -23.83
N ARG A 241 -22.97 -8.67 -25.15
CA ARG A 241 -23.73 -9.62 -25.99
C ARG A 241 -23.20 -11.03 -25.87
N ARG A 242 -21.86 -11.22 -25.84
CA ARG A 242 -21.24 -12.54 -25.62
C ARG A 242 -21.64 -13.13 -24.27
N GLN A 243 -21.60 -12.32 -23.20
CA GLN A 243 -22.02 -12.74 -21.86
C GLN A 243 -23.50 -13.09 -21.79
N GLN A 244 -24.38 -12.32 -22.43
CA GLN A 244 -25.81 -12.60 -22.51
C GLN A 244 -26.08 -13.91 -23.25
N ALA A 245 -25.43 -14.14 -24.41
CA ALA A 245 -25.58 -15.37 -25.17
C ALA A 245 -25.11 -16.59 -24.38
N LYS A 246 -23.97 -16.48 -23.68
CA LYS A 246 -23.46 -17.54 -22.79
C LYS A 246 -24.43 -17.82 -21.65
N ALA A 247 -24.90 -16.78 -20.94
CA ALA A 247 -25.85 -16.94 -19.85
C ALA A 247 -27.15 -17.60 -20.30
N LEU A 248 -27.64 -17.29 -21.52
CA LEU A 248 -28.81 -17.94 -22.09
C LEU A 248 -28.57 -19.42 -22.36
N ILE A 249 -27.42 -19.77 -22.94
CA ILE A 249 -27.05 -21.18 -23.19
C ILE A 249 -26.92 -21.96 -21.89
N ASP A 250 -26.25 -21.38 -20.87
CA ASP A 250 -26.06 -22.01 -19.58
C ASP A 250 -27.40 -22.19 -18.84
N ALA A 251 -28.28 -21.19 -18.89
CA ALA A 251 -29.64 -21.30 -18.34
C ALA A 251 -30.44 -22.40 -19.04
N ARG A 252 -30.39 -22.47 -20.39
CA ARG A 252 -31.07 -23.54 -21.14
C ARG A 252 -30.53 -24.92 -20.79
N ARG A 253 -29.22 -25.07 -20.64
CA ARG A 253 -28.60 -26.33 -20.21
C ARG A 253 -29.14 -26.77 -18.86
N GLN A 254 -29.17 -25.85 -17.86
CA GLN A 254 -29.70 -26.13 -16.53
C GLN A 254 -31.18 -26.53 -16.58
N ILE A 255 -32.00 -25.89 -17.41
CA ILE A 255 -33.41 -26.27 -17.59
C ILE A 255 -33.51 -27.68 -18.16
N VAL A 256 -32.72 -28.01 -19.18
CA VAL A 256 -32.75 -29.35 -19.79
C VAL A 256 -32.27 -30.41 -18.78
N GLU A 257 -31.17 -30.20 -18.09
CA GLU A 257 -30.64 -31.10 -17.08
C GLU A 257 -31.66 -31.31 -15.93
N GLY A 258 -32.26 -30.22 -15.46
CA GLY A 258 -33.32 -30.27 -14.45
C GLY A 258 -34.56 -31.03 -14.95
N ALA A 259 -34.99 -30.81 -16.19
CA ALA A 259 -36.13 -31.49 -16.79
C ALA A 259 -35.87 -33.00 -16.91
N VAL A 260 -34.68 -33.41 -17.39
CA VAL A 260 -34.27 -34.81 -17.47
C VAL A 260 -34.24 -35.46 -16.07
N GLY A 261 -33.70 -34.75 -15.06
CA GLY A 261 -33.70 -35.19 -13.66
C GLY A 261 -35.11 -35.45 -13.12
N MET A 262 -36.00 -34.45 -13.32
CA MET A 262 -37.41 -34.57 -12.90
C MET A 262 -38.16 -35.74 -13.57
N VAL A 263 -37.94 -35.91 -14.87
CA VAL A 263 -38.55 -37.03 -15.62
C VAL A 263 -38.05 -38.37 -15.10
N ASN A 264 -36.75 -38.53 -14.88
CA ASN A 264 -36.15 -39.73 -14.32
C ASN A 264 -36.70 -40.02 -12.91
N GLU A 265 -36.82 -39.01 -12.07
CA GLU A 265 -37.41 -39.17 -10.72
C GLU A 265 -38.87 -39.59 -10.78
N ALA A 266 -39.67 -38.98 -11.67
CA ALA A 266 -41.05 -39.34 -11.87
C ALA A 266 -41.22 -40.82 -12.34
N LEU A 267 -40.39 -41.25 -13.31
CA LEU A 267 -40.40 -42.64 -13.79
C LEU A 267 -40.02 -43.65 -12.67
N ASN A 268 -39.01 -43.32 -11.88
CA ASN A 268 -38.59 -44.17 -10.78
C ASN A 268 -39.70 -44.31 -9.74
N LYS A 269 -40.38 -43.23 -9.37
CA LYS A 269 -41.53 -43.25 -8.43
C LYS A 269 -42.70 -44.06 -8.96
N ILE A 270 -42.99 -43.98 -10.27
CA ILE A 270 -44.06 -44.78 -10.89
C ILE A 270 -43.69 -46.28 -10.85
N ASN A 271 -42.46 -46.65 -11.16
CA ASN A 271 -41.98 -48.02 -11.11
C ASN A 271 -42.01 -48.58 -9.67
N GLU A 272 -41.58 -47.80 -8.67
CA GLU A 272 -41.58 -48.21 -7.26
C GLU A 272 -43.00 -48.42 -6.71
N SER A 273 -43.94 -47.60 -7.15
CA SER A 273 -45.35 -47.66 -6.68
C SER A 273 -46.15 -48.82 -7.28
N GLN A 274 -45.60 -49.52 -8.27
CA GLN A 274 -46.29 -50.61 -9.02
C GLN A 274 -47.69 -50.24 -9.52
N MET A 275 -47.95 -48.91 -9.69
CA MET A 275 -49.27 -48.42 -10.09
C MET A 275 -49.59 -48.67 -11.56
N LEU A 276 -48.58 -48.84 -12.42
CA LEU A 276 -48.74 -48.99 -13.86
C LEU A 276 -47.59 -49.81 -14.44
N GLU A 277 -47.87 -50.94 -15.11
CA GLU A 277 -46.94 -51.59 -16.02
C GLU A 277 -46.92 -50.82 -17.33
N LEU A 278 -45.91 -49.94 -17.48
CA LEU A 278 -45.70 -49.19 -18.73
C LEU A 278 -44.78 -49.99 -19.62
N ASP A 279 -45.21 -50.24 -20.84
CA ASP A 279 -44.35 -50.75 -21.90
C ASP A 279 -43.38 -49.66 -22.38
N ASP A 280 -42.33 -50.02 -23.10
CA ASP A 280 -41.26 -49.08 -23.50
C ASP A 280 -41.76 -47.99 -24.43
N GLU A 281 -42.78 -48.25 -25.29
CA GLU A 281 -43.39 -47.26 -26.16
C GLU A 281 -44.13 -46.18 -25.33
N ARG A 282 -44.91 -46.59 -24.37
CA ARG A 282 -45.64 -45.64 -23.49
C ARG A 282 -44.71 -44.83 -22.60
N LYS A 283 -43.61 -45.43 -22.12
CA LYS A 283 -42.55 -44.70 -21.38
C LYS A 283 -41.93 -43.64 -22.28
N ALA A 284 -41.54 -43.98 -23.51
CA ALA A 284 -40.95 -43.05 -24.45
C ALA A 284 -41.89 -41.87 -24.81
N ALA A 285 -43.19 -42.17 -25.02
CA ALA A 285 -44.19 -41.12 -25.27
C ALA A 285 -44.37 -40.18 -24.08
N MET A 286 -44.41 -40.71 -22.87
CA MET A 286 -44.51 -39.92 -21.62
C MET A 286 -43.28 -39.05 -21.41
N ILE A 287 -42.08 -39.62 -21.61
CA ILE A 287 -40.82 -38.88 -21.51
C ILE A 287 -40.83 -37.69 -22.49
N ASN A 288 -41.17 -37.95 -23.75
CA ASN A 288 -41.21 -36.90 -24.76
C ASN A 288 -42.18 -35.79 -24.39
N ASN A 289 -43.40 -36.13 -23.96
CA ASN A 289 -44.41 -35.17 -23.57
C ASN A 289 -43.98 -34.34 -22.36
N LEU A 290 -43.41 -34.97 -21.33
CA LEU A 290 -42.91 -34.29 -20.14
C LEU A 290 -41.75 -33.37 -20.47
N LEU A 291 -40.76 -33.81 -21.28
CA LEU A 291 -39.66 -32.99 -21.72
C LEU A 291 -40.13 -31.76 -22.49
N VAL A 292 -41.07 -31.91 -23.43
CA VAL A 292 -41.61 -30.79 -24.18
C VAL A 292 -42.28 -29.78 -23.26
N VAL A 293 -43.08 -30.21 -22.28
CA VAL A 293 -43.76 -29.33 -21.33
C VAL A 293 -42.76 -28.62 -20.41
N LEU A 294 -41.75 -29.35 -19.91
CA LEU A 294 -40.75 -28.79 -18.97
C LEU A 294 -39.72 -27.90 -19.62
N THR A 295 -39.38 -28.10 -20.91
CA THR A 295 -38.41 -27.31 -21.64
C THR A 295 -39.03 -26.20 -22.50
N SER A 296 -40.37 -26.14 -22.61
CA SER A 296 -41.09 -25.10 -23.37
C SER A 296 -41.01 -23.73 -22.67
N GLU A 297 -40.72 -22.71 -23.40
CA GLU A 297 -40.75 -21.28 -22.92
C GLU A 297 -42.21 -20.76 -22.81
N GLN A 298 -43.16 -21.39 -23.47
CA GLN A 298 -44.57 -21.00 -23.44
C GLN A 298 -45.33 -21.89 -22.48
N THR A 299 -46.30 -21.30 -21.76
CA THR A 299 -47.23 -22.05 -20.91
C THR A 299 -47.94 -23.11 -21.77
N ALA A 300 -47.65 -24.39 -21.51
CA ALA A 300 -48.30 -25.48 -22.22
C ALA A 300 -49.80 -25.41 -21.96
N GLN A 301 -50.61 -25.22 -22.99
CA GLN A 301 -52.06 -25.41 -22.88
C GLN A 301 -52.36 -26.89 -23.02
N PRO A 302 -52.82 -27.58 -22.01
CA PRO A 302 -53.18 -29.01 -22.13
C PRO A 302 -54.38 -29.13 -23.05
N VAL A 303 -54.18 -29.68 -24.26
CA VAL A 303 -55.28 -30.11 -25.10
C VAL A 303 -55.69 -31.46 -24.62
N VAL A 304 -56.76 -31.51 -23.82
CA VAL A 304 -57.37 -32.74 -23.39
C VAL A 304 -58.16 -33.28 -24.61
N ASN A 305 -57.59 -34.25 -25.27
CA ASN A 305 -58.31 -34.97 -26.30
C ASN A 305 -59.31 -35.94 -25.62
N THR A 306 -60.55 -35.47 -25.47
CA THR A 306 -61.67 -36.32 -25.02
C THR A 306 -62.13 -37.11 -26.20
N GLY A 307 -61.23 -37.91 -26.80
CA GLY A 307 -61.56 -38.81 -27.91
C GLY A 307 -62.70 -39.73 -27.51
N SER A 308 -63.68 -39.80 -28.38
CA SER A 308 -64.84 -40.62 -28.25
C SER A 308 -64.47 -42.08 -27.88
N LEU A 309 -64.86 -42.46 -26.67
CA LEU A 309 -64.74 -43.85 -26.18
C LEU A 309 -65.79 -44.78 -26.78
N TYR A 310 -66.32 -44.46 -28.00
CA TYR A 310 -67.27 -45.31 -28.65
C TYR A 310 -67.07 -45.22 -30.19
N ASN A 311 -66.37 -46.24 -30.74
CA ASN A 311 -66.86 -47.13 -31.83
C ASN A 311 -66.01 -48.34 -31.87
#